data_4c61b5873c9f113022052da0adc857a3
#
_entry.id   4c61b5873c9f113022052da0adc857a3
#
_cell.length_a   1.000
_cell.length_b   1.000
_cell.length_c   1.000
_cell.angle_alpha   90.00
_cell.angle_beta   90.00
_cell.angle_gamma   90.00
#
_symmetry.space_group_name_H-M   'P 1'
#
loop_
_entity.id
_entity.type
_entity.pdbx_description
1 polymer ?
#
loop_
_entity_poly.entity_id
_entity_poly.type
_entity_poly.pdbx_seq_one_letter_code
_entity_poly.pdbx_strand_id
1 'polypeptide(L)'
;MSEHILLVDDEPHILTALQRLMHNGLKDAGGGRYQVECFTDATLALARARERAFALVISDQRMPGMTGVQFLTALRQIQPDCGLIVLSGYADLNALMAAINEAAIDRFISKPWTDFELLSAVRQALRIRELSMENQRLADQVRQQHGVLSAQEAEMRRLERMEPGITHVQWGSDGSFILEDPGEARR
;
A
#
# COMPACT_ATOMS: atom_id res chain seq x y z
N MET A 1 9.96 -10.10 -4.48
CA MET A 1 9.18 -9.85 -5.72
C MET A 1 9.59 -8.50 -6.26
N SER A 2 9.80 -8.39 -7.59
CA SER A 2 10.09 -7.09 -8.21
C SER A 2 8.81 -6.25 -8.26
N GLU A 3 8.90 -5.01 -7.82
CA GLU A 3 7.81 -4.04 -7.92
C GLU A 3 7.88 -3.29 -9.26
N HIS A 4 6.76 -2.77 -9.73
CA HIS A 4 6.66 -2.12 -11.03
C HIS A 4 6.42 -0.62 -10.88
N ILE A 5 7.08 0.16 -11.74
CA ILE A 5 6.87 1.61 -11.90
C ILE A 5 6.32 1.84 -13.30
N LEU A 6 5.27 2.63 -13.41
CA LEU A 6 4.65 3.01 -14.68
C LEU A 6 5.01 4.47 -15.00
N LEU A 7 5.49 4.71 -16.21
CA LEU A 7 5.78 6.03 -16.73
C LEU A 7 4.87 6.31 -17.93
N VAL A 8 4.20 7.46 -17.93
CA VAL A 8 3.26 7.86 -18.99
C VAL A 8 3.55 9.30 -19.42
N ASP A 9 3.94 9.47 -20.67
CA ASP A 9 4.26 10.77 -21.29
C ASP A 9 4.16 10.59 -22.81
N ASP A 10 3.47 11.45 -23.53
CA ASP A 10 3.32 11.34 -24.99
C ASP A 10 4.62 11.57 -25.77
N GLU A 11 5.66 12.07 -25.10
CA GLU A 11 6.99 12.29 -25.66
C GLU A 11 7.94 11.11 -25.35
N PRO A 12 8.29 10.24 -26.33
CA PRO A 12 9.13 9.04 -26.10
C PRO A 12 10.52 9.36 -25.55
N HIS A 13 11.07 10.54 -25.86
CA HIS A 13 12.38 10.95 -25.37
C HIS A 13 12.35 11.27 -23.86
N ILE A 14 11.24 11.81 -23.34
CA ILE A 14 11.03 12.01 -21.91
C ILE A 14 10.95 10.66 -21.19
N LEU A 15 10.17 9.72 -21.72
CA LEU A 15 10.10 8.36 -21.17
C LEU A 15 11.46 7.69 -21.10
N THR A 16 12.28 7.85 -22.14
CA THR A 16 13.65 7.30 -22.16
C THR A 16 14.54 7.92 -21.09
N ALA A 17 14.45 9.23 -20.89
CA ALA A 17 15.19 9.94 -19.84
C ALA A 17 14.73 9.51 -18.44
N LEU A 18 13.43 9.45 -18.19
CA LEU A 18 12.83 8.99 -16.93
C LEU A 18 13.21 7.53 -16.63
N GLN A 19 13.10 6.63 -17.59
CA GLN A 19 13.46 5.23 -17.43
C GLN A 19 14.92 5.06 -17.05
N ARG A 20 15.83 5.78 -17.72
CA ARG A 20 17.27 5.77 -17.39
C ARG A 20 17.50 6.30 -15.97
N LEU A 21 16.81 7.37 -15.59
CA LEU A 21 16.91 7.96 -14.27
C LEU A 21 16.44 6.99 -13.17
N MET A 22 15.28 6.34 -13.35
CA MET A 22 14.76 5.33 -12.43
C MET A 22 15.72 4.14 -12.32
N HIS A 23 16.20 3.63 -13.46
CA HIS A 23 17.12 2.50 -13.48
C HIS A 23 18.44 2.79 -12.75
N ASN A 24 19.00 3.99 -12.86
CA ASN A 24 20.22 4.37 -12.21
C ASN A 24 20.03 4.80 -10.75
N GLY A 25 18.94 5.49 -10.46
CA GLY A 25 18.68 6.11 -9.16
C GLY A 25 18.02 5.21 -8.13
N LEU A 26 17.36 4.13 -8.54
CA LEU A 26 16.63 3.21 -7.65
C LEU A 26 17.34 1.85 -7.49
N LYS A 27 18.62 1.77 -7.84
CA LYS A 27 19.41 0.55 -7.63
C LYS A 27 19.67 0.36 -6.13
N ASP A 28 19.18 -0.74 -5.58
CA ASP A 28 19.60 -1.25 -4.29
C ASP A 28 20.91 -2.04 -4.43
N ALA A 29 21.60 -2.28 -3.32
CA ALA A 29 22.83 -3.07 -3.26
C ALA A 29 22.70 -4.52 -3.80
N GLY A 30 21.47 -4.97 -4.08
CA GLY A 30 21.10 -6.29 -4.62
C GLY A 30 20.63 -6.33 -6.08
N GLY A 31 20.71 -5.22 -6.84
CA GLY A 31 20.36 -5.19 -8.28
C GLY A 31 18.86 -5.17 -8.58
N GLY A 32 18.26 -3.99 -8.64
CA GLY A 32 16.99 -3.75 -9.34
C GLY A 32 15.72 -4.27 -8.69
N ARG A 33 15.24 -3.61 -7.64
CA ARG A 33 13.93 -3.88 -7.01
C ARG A 33 12.75 -3.51 -7.91
N TYR A 34 12.94 -2.57 -8.86
CA TYR A 34 11.85 -2.02 -9.67
C TYR A 34 12.01 -2.31 -11.15
N GLN A 35 10.90 -2.74 -11.79
CA GLN A 35 10.78 -2.83 -13.24
C GLN A 35 9.99 -1.63 -13.74
N VAL A 36 10.47 -0.98 -14.80
CA VAL A 36 9.86 0.23 -15.35
C VAL A 36 9.15 -0.10 -16.65
N GLU A 37 7.84 0.18 -16.73
CA GLU A 37 7.03 0.11 -17.93
C GLU A 37 6.71 1.52 -18.41
N CYS A 38 6.79 1.76 -19.73
CA CYS A 38 6.60 3.07 -20.34
C CYS A 38 5.45 3.04 -21.34
N PHE A 39 4.59 4.04 -21.32
CA PHE A 39 3.47 4.20 -22.25
C PHE A 39 3.39 5.63 -22.77
N THR A 40 3.17 5.78 -24.06
CA THR A 40 2.90 7.06 -24.71
C THR A 40 1.41 7.38 -24.81
N ASP A 41 0.54 6.45 -24.41
CA ASP A 41 -0.91 6.55 -24.43
C ASP A 41 -1.48 6.21 -23.05
N ALA A 42 -2.19 7.19 -22.45
CA ALA A 42 -2.79 7.05 -21.13
C ALA A 42 -3.87 5.95 -21.08
N THR A 43 -4.59 5.71 -22.20
CA THR A 43 -5.63 4.69 -22.27
C THR A 43 -5.03 3.28 -22.22
N LEU A 44 -3.93 3.07 -22.94
CA LEU A 44 -3.18 1.80 -22.90
C LEU A 44 -2.54 1.58 -21.53
N ALA A 45 -2.03 2.65 -20.90
CA ALA A 45 -1.50 2.61 -19.55
C ALA A 45 -2.58 2.21 -18.52
N LEU A 46 -3.82 2.74 -18.63
CA LEU A 46 -4.95 2.33 -17.78
C LEU A 46 -5.35 0.86 -17.99
N ALA A 47 -5.36 0.41 -19.25
CA ALA A 47 -5.63 -1.00 -19.53
C ALA A 47 -4.58 -1.90 -18.85
N ARG A 48 -3.30 -1.52 -18.95
CA ARG A 48 -2.20 -2.25 -18.30
C ARG A 48 -2.31 -2.24 -16.78
N ALA A 49 -2.75 -1.13 -16.18
CA ALA A 49 -2.95 -1.02 -14.74
C ALA A 49 -4.09 -1.92 -14.19
N ARG A 50 -5.02 -2.37 -15.04
CA ARG A 50 -6.02 -3.40 -14.64
C ARG A 50 -5.45 -4.81 -14.60
N GLU A 51 -4.36 -5.05 -15.32
CA GLU A 51 -3.73 -6.38 -15.41
C GLU A 51 -2.58 -6.55 -14.41
N ARG A 52 -1.95 -5.44 -14.01
CA ARG A 52 -0.75 -5.44 -13.18
C ARG A 52 -0.77 -4.34 -12.14
N ALA A 53 -0.37 -4.68 -10.91
CA ALA A 53 -0.19 -3.70 -9.85
C ALA A 53 1.13 -2.94 -10.02
N PHE A 54 1.07 -1.62 -9.81
CA PHE A 54 2.22 -0.72 -9.82
C PHE A 54 2.47 -0.15 -8.42
N ALA A 55 3.74 -0.01 -8.07
CA ALA A 55 4.15 0.62 -6.82
C ALA A 55 4.06 2.15 -6.93
N LEU A 56 4.38 2.67 -8.10
CA LEU A 56 4.41 4.10 -8.40
C LEU A 56 4.02 4.33 -9.86
N VAL A 57 3.31 5.41 -10.10
CA VAL A 57 3.02 5.94 -11.44
C VAL A 57 3.47 7.38 -11.54
N ILE A 58 4.19 7.70 -12.61
CA ILE A 58 4.59 9.06 -12.97
C ILE A 58 3.93 9.38 -14.30
N SER A 59 3.13 10.43 -14.35
CA SER A 59 2.42 10.86 -15.56
C SER A 59 2.75 12.30 -15.93
N ASP A 60 2.94 12.55 -17.21
CA ASP A 60 2.84 13.92 -17.70
C ASP A 60 1.43 14.47 -17.54
N GLN A 61 1.29 15.78 -17.39
CA GLN A 61 0.02 16.47 -17.28
C GLN A 61 -0.63 16.69 -18.65
N ARG A 62 0.16 17.01 -19.67
CA ARG A 62 -0.36 17.39 -20.99
C ARG A 62 -0.21 16.25 -21.99
N MET A 63 -1.19 15.37 -22.05
CA MET A 63 -1.21 14.28 -23.01
C MET A 63 -2.45 14.40 -23.94
N PRO A 64 -2.35 13.91 -25.19
CA PRO A 64 -3.49 13.84 -26.09
C PRO A 64 -4.63 12.99 -25.51
N GLY A 65 -5.87 13.46 -25.64
CA GLY A 65 -7.08 12.73 -25.25
C GLY A 65 -7.40 12.72 -23.76
N MET A 66 -6.40 12.69 -22.87
CA MET A 66 -6.59 12.61 -21.41
C MET A 66 -5.47 13.33 -20.68
N THR A 67 -5.81 14.23 -19.75
CA THR A 67 -4.80 14.89 -18.92
C THR A 67 -4.21 13.92 -17.89
N GLY A 68 -2.99 14.21 -17.40
CA GLY A 68 -2.35 13.40 -16.37
C GLY A 68 -3.19 13.30 -15.10
N VAL A 69 -3.84 14.39 -14.67
CA VAL A 69 -4.74 14.35 -13.52
C VAL A 69 -5.93 13.42 -13.77
N GLN A 70 -6.58 13.49 -14.94
CA GLN A 70 -7.69 12.59 -15.27
C GLN A 70 -7.23 11.12 -15.27
N PHE A 71 -6.06 10.87 -15.86
CA PHE A 71 -5.43 9.55 -15.86
C PHE A 71 -5.16 9.03 -14.44
N LEU A 72 -4.50 9.84 -13.60
CA LEU A 72 -4.16 9.46 -12.22
C LEU A 72 -5.40 9.31 -11.33
N THR A 73 -6.45 10.12 -11.55
CA THR A 73 -7.75 9.96 -10.87
C THR A 73 -8.39 8.62 -11.21
N ALA A 74 -8.43 8.26 -12.49
CA ALA A 74 -8.95 6.97 -12.93
C ALA A 74 -8.10 5.80 -12.39
N LEU A 75 -6.79 5.97 -12.35
CA LEU A 75 -5.86 4.98 -11.80
C LEU A 75 -6.06 4.76 -10.29
N ARG A 76 -6.29 5.82 -9.52
CA ARG A 76 -6.56 5.73 -8.07
C ARG A 76 -7.76 4.83 -7.76
N GLN A 77 -8.79 4.83 -8.62
CA GLN A 77 -9.95 3.93 -8.48
C GLN A 77 -9.60 2.46 -8.75
N ILE A 78 -8.58 2.20 -9.58
CA ILE A 78 -8.13 0.85 -9.92
C ILE A 78 -7.10 0.35 -8.90
N GLN A 79 -6.19 1.21 -8.47
CA GLN A 79 -5.07 0.89 -7.57
C GLN A 79 -4.95 1.93 -6.44
N PRO A 80 -5.73 1.80 -5.35
CA PRO A 80 -5.76 2.78 -4.26
C PRO A 80 -4.41 2.98 -3.55
N ASP A 81 -3.58 1.95 -3.51
CA ASP A 81 -2.31 1.96 -2.78
C ASP A 81 -1.10 2.35 -3.67
N CYS A 82 -1.34 2.73 -4.92
CA CYS A 82 -0.28 3.15 -5.83
C CYS A 82 0.18 4.58 -5.52
N GLY A 83 1.49 4.82 -5.45
CA GLY A 83 2.03 6.18 -5.40
C GLY A 83 1.80 6.92 -6.71
N LEU A 84 1.34 8.18 -6.67
CA LEU A 84 0.98 8.97 -7.85
C LEU A 84 1.77 10.27 -7.91
N ILE A 85 2.53 10.45 -9.00
CA ILE A 85 3.29 11.67 -9.28
C ILE A 85 2.84 12.25 -10.62
N VAL A 86 2.59 13.55 -10.67
CA VAL A 86 2.32 14.27 -11.92
C VAL A 86 3.48 15.20 -12.24
N LEU A 87 3.90 15.21 -13.51
CA LEU A 87 4.87 16.14 -14.08
C LEU A 87 4.13 17.22 -14.86
N SER A 88 4.43 18.49 -14.66
CA SER A 88 3.71 19.56 -15.37
C SER A 88 4.56 20.82 -15.53
N GLY A 89 4.27 21.62 -16.58
CA GLY A 89 4.86 22.93 -16.76
C GLY A 89 4.30 23.98 -15.80
N TYR A 90 5.02 25.08 -15.62
CA TYR A 90 4.67 26.19 -14.72
C TYR A 90 3.28 26.82 -14.98
N ALA A 91 2.78 26.77 -16.21
CA ALA A 91 1.52 27.41 -16.59
C ALA A 91 0.26 26.73 -16.03
N ASP A 92 0.36 25.50 -15.53
CA ASP A 92 -0.79 24.68 -15.15
C ASP A 92 -1.06 24.67 -13.64
N LEU A 93 -0.23 25.32 -12.84
CA LEU A 93 -0.19 25.17 -11.38
C LEU A 93 -1.53 25.46 -10.69
N ASN A 94 -2.20 26.55 -11.07
CA ASN A 94 -3.44 27.00 -10.39
C ASN A 94 -4.65 26.10 -10.71
N ALA A 95 -4.74 25.61 -11.95
CA ALA A 95 -5.78 24.65 -12.34
C ALA A 95 -5.52 23.25 -11.75
N LEU A 96 -4.24 22.92 -11.54
CA LEU A 96 -3.80 21.64 -11.02
C LEU A 96 -4.02 21.48 -9.52
N MET A 97 -3.90 22.57 -8.75
CA MET A 97 -4.01 22.53 -7.27
C MET A 97 -5.37 22.01 -6.79
N ALA A 98 -6.47 22.41 -7.44
CA ALA A 98 -7.80 21.88 -7.11
C ALA A 98 -7.90 20.38 -7.45
N ALA A 99 -7.42 19.99 -8.61
CA ALA A 99 -7.48 18.63 -9.10
C ALA A 99 -6.54 17.65 -8.35
N ILE A 100 -5.40 18.13 -7.83
CA ILE A 100 -4.49 17.35 -6.99
C ILE A 100 -5.20 16.90 -5.70
N ASN A 101 -5.95 17.82 -5.07
CA ASN A 101 -6.69 17.50 -3.84
C ASN A 101 -7.82 16.49 -4.08
N GLU A 102 -8.53 16.58 -5.20
CA GLU A 102 -9.61 15.65 -5.56
C GLU A 102 -9.08 14.27 -5.96
N ALA A 103 -7.96 14.22 -6.69
CA ALA A 103 -7.37 12.98 -7.18
C ALA A 103 -6.46 12.28 -6.16
N ALA A 104 -6.23 12.87 -4.98
CA ALA A 104 -5.27 12.39 -3.99
C ALA A 104 -3.89 12.06 -4.61
N ILE A 105 -3.39 12.97 -5.47
CA ILE A 105 -2.06 12.86 -6.08
C ILE A 105 -1.02 13.15 -5.00
N ASP A 106 -0.05 12.25 -4.83
CA ASP A 106 0.92 12.33 -3.73
C ASP A 106 1.94 13.45 -3.95
N ARG A 107 2.29 13.73 -5.21
CA ARG A 107 3.32 14.72 -5.53
C ARG A 107 3.13 15.33 -6.91
N PHE A 108 3.39 16.64 -6.95
CA PHE A 108 3.56 17.41 -8.18
C PHE A 108 5.05 17.77 -8.36
N ILE A 109 5.54 17.71 -9.61
CA ILE A 109 6.90 18.14 -9.98
C ILE A 109 6.83 19.02 -11.21
N SER A 110 7.47 20.18 -11.15
CA SER A 110 7.50 21.11 -12.27
C SER A 110 8.52 20.70 -13.33
N LYS A 111 8.16 20.87 -14.61
CA LYS A 111 9.10 20.78 -15.74
C LYS A 111 9.76 22.18 -15.95
N PRO A 112 11.08 22.30 -16.10
CA PRO A 112 12.09 21.25 -16.04
C PRO A 112 12.42 20.85 -14.59
N TRP A 113 12.62 19.56 -14.36
CA TRP A 113 13.07 19.03 -13.07
C TRP A 113 14.57 18.78 -13.03
N THR A 114 15.12 18.63 -11.84
CA THR A 114 16.45 18.07 -11.62
C THR A 114 16.36 16.58 -11.27
N ASP A 115 17.37 15.80 -11.63
CA ASP A 115 17.43 14.37 -11.29
C ASP A 115 17.28 14.12 -9.80
N PHE A 116 17.90 14.96 -8.98
CA PHE A 116 17.84 14.89 -7.53
C PHE A 116 16.41 15.10 -7.00
N GLU A 117 15.73 16.14 -7.50
CA GLU A 117 14.36 16.46 -7.08
C GLU A 117 13.39 15.32 -7.42
N LEU A 118 13.44 14.84 -8.66
CA LEU A 118 12.58 13.74 -9.11
C LEU A 118 12.85 12.45 -8.35
N LEU A 119 14.11 12.03 -8.20
CA LEU A 119 14.46 10.83 -7.44
C LEU A 119 14.09 10.94 -5.95
N SER A 120 14.24 12.13 -5.36
CA SER A 120 13.83 12.37 -3.97
C SER A 120 12.32 12.20 -3.80
N ALA A 121 11.52 12.75 -4.71
CA ALA A 121 10.07 12.63 -4.71
C ALA A 121 9.62 11.16 -4.91
N VAL A 122 10.25 10.46 -5.86
CA VAL A 122 10.00 9.03 -6.11
C VAL A 122 10.28 8.18 -4.88
N ARG A 123 11.46 8.34 -4.27
CA ARG A 123 11.82 7.59 -3.04
C ARG A 123 10.85 7.87 -1.90
N GLN A 124 10.43 9.12 -1.74
CA GLN A 124 9.47 9.49 -0.71
C GLN A 124 8.09 8.86 -0.96
N ALA A 125 7.58 8.88 -2.19
CA ALA A 125 6.29 8.26 -2.53
C ALA A 125 6.32 6.74 -2.31
N LEU A 126 7.39 6.06 -2.74
CA LEU A 126 7.59 4.64 -2.51
C LEU A 126 7.67 4.31 -1.01
N ARG A 127 8.35 5.14 -0.22
CA ARG A 127 8.45 4.94 1.23
C ARG A 127 7.12 5.12 1.95
N ILE A 128 6.33 6.13 1.59
CA ILE A 128 4.99 6.35 2.15
C ILE A 128 4.09 5.16 1.84
N ARG A 129 4.11 4.67 0.59
CA ARG A 129 3.36 3.49 0.18
C ARG A 129 3.76 2.25 1.00
N GLU A 130 5.05 1.98 1.14
CA GLU A 130 5.58 0.85 1.92
C GLU A 130 5.08 0.89 3.38
N LEU A 131 5.16 2.05 4.01
CA LEU A 131 4.66 2.25 5.39
C LEU A 131 3.15 2.08 5.48
N SER A 132 2.38 2.55 4.50
CA SER A 132 0.92 2.38 4.46
C SER A 132 0.54 0.91 4.35
N MET A 133 1.18 0.16 3.45
CA MET A 133 0.95 -1.28 3.29
C MET A 133 1.33 -2.08 4.53
N GLU A 134 2.44 -1.73 5.19
CA GLU A 134 2.83 -2.40 6.44
C GLU A 134 1.84 -2.10 7.58
N ASN A 135 1.37 -0.85 7.69
CA ASN A 135 0.33 -0.50 8.66
C ASN A 135 -0.98 -1.27 8.41
N GLN A 136 -1.41 -1.41 7.17
CA GLN A 136 -2.59 -2.21 6.82
C GLN A 136 -2.40 -3.67 7.22
N ARG A 137 -1.25 -4.25 6.87
CA ARG A 137 -0.90 -5.62 7.24
C ARG A 137 -0.92 -5.86 8.75
N LEU A 138 -0.32 -4.94 9.53
CA LEU A 138 -0.32 -5.02 10.99
C LEU A 138 -1.73 -4.90 11.56
N ALA A 139 -2.55 -3.99 11.04
CA ALA A 139 -3.94 -3.84 11.44
C ALA A 139 -4.76 -5.11 11.17
N ASP A 140 -4.53 -5.77 10.03
CA ASP A 140 -5.20 -7.04 9.70
C ASP A 140 -4.75 -8.18 10.61
N GLN A 141 -3.46 -8.26 10.96
CA GLN A 141 -2.96 -9.22 11.94
C GLN A 141 -3.60 -9.03 13.32
N VAL A 142 -3.71 -7.79 13.78
CA VAL A 142 -4.39 -7.45 15.06
C VAL A 142 -5.85 -7.88 15.02
N ARG A 143 -6.58 -7.58 13.93
CA ARG A 143 -7.99 -8.00 13.76
C ARG A 143 -8.14 -9.52 13.80
N GLN A 144 -7.25 -10.25 13.13
CA GLN A 144 -7.26 -11.71 13.15
C GLN A 144 -7.02 -12.27 14.55
N GLN A 145 -6.04 -11.72 15.29
CA GLN A 145 -5.76 -12.14 16.67
C GLN A 145 -6.95 -11.84 17.60
N HIS A 146 -7.56 -10.67 17.50
CA HIS A 146 -8.77 -10.36 18.26
C HIS A 146 -9.95 -11.27 17.91
N GLY A 147 -10.11 -11.61 16.64
CA GLY A 147 -11.13 -12.56 16.20
C GLY A 147 -10.95 -13.97 16.80
N VAL A 148 -9.72 -14.44 16.88
CA VAL A 148 -9.38 -15.74 17.50
C VAL A 148 -9.63 -15.70 19.02
N LEU A 149 -9.19 -14.63 19.71
CA LEU A 149 -9.43 -14.44 21.14
C LEU A 149 -10.92 -14.39 21.47
N SER A 150 -11.70 -13.65 20.68
CA SER A 150 -13.15 -13.58 20.87
C SER A 150 -13.86 -14.93 20.67
N ALA A 151 -13.38 -15.72 19.73
CA ALA A 151 -13.91 -17.08 19.52
C ALA A 151 -13.57 -18.03 20.69
N GLN A 152 -12.34 -17.95 21.21
CA GLN A 152 -11.92 -18.71 22.39
C GLN A 152 -12.69 -18.30 23.65
N GLU A 153 -12.90 -17.02 23.87
CA GLU A 153 -13.70 -16.51 24.99
C GLU A 153 -15.17 -16.95 24.87
N ALA A 154 -15.73 -16.96 23.67
CA ALA A 154 -17.09 -17.42 23.45
C ALA A 154 -17.23 -18.93 23.71
N GLU A 155 -16.25 -19.73 23.32
CA GLU A 155 -16.23 -21.18 23.60
C GLU A 155 -16.02 -21.46 25.10
N MET A 156 -15.12 -20.72 25.78
CA MET A 156 -14.97 -20.80 27.23
C MET A 156 -16.29 -20.52 27.96
N ARG A 157 -17.00 -19.46 27.60
CA ARG A 157 -18.31 -19.13 28.18
C ARG A 157 -19.37 -20.18 27.86
N ARG A 158 -19.27 -20.85 26.73
CA ARG A 158 -20.16 -21.98 26.38
C ARG A 158 -19.89 -23.18 27.27
N LEU A 159 -18.61 -23.55 27.42
CA LEU A 159 -18.19 -24.66 28.28
C LEU A 159 -18.57 -24.44 29.74
N GLU A 160 -18.36 -23.23 30.26
CA GLU A 160 -18.73 -22.86 31.62
C GLU A 160 -20.24 -22.93 31.88
N ARG A 161 -21.07 -22.69 30.83
CA ARG A 161 -22.53 -22.88 30.93
C ARG A 161 -22.96 -24.33 30.92
N MET A 162 -22.21 -25.21 30.26
CA MET A 162 -22.51 -26.64 30.19
C MET A 162 -22.07 -27.37 31.45
N GLU A 163 -20.90 -27.02 31.98
CA GLU A 163 -20.31 -27.57 33.19
C GLU A 163 -19.73 -26.42 34.02
N PRO A 164 -20.52 -25.87 34.98
CA PRO A 164 -20.06 -24.78 35.83
C PRO A 164 -18.83 -25.17 36.64
N GLY A 165 -17.76 -24.37 36.54
CA GLY A 165 -16.47 -24.62 37.22
C GLY A 165 -15.40 -25.28 36.34
N ILE A 166 -15.71 -25.70 35.10
CA ILE A 166 -14.74 -26.38 34.21
C ILE A 166 -13.54 -25.47 33.85
N THR A 167 -13.73 -24.16 33.92
CA THR A 167 -12.68 -23.19 33.64
C THR A 167 -11.94 -22.72 34.92
N HIS A 168 -12.38 -23.20 36.10
CA HIS A 168 -11.76 -22.86 37.38
C HIS A 168 -10.69 -23.88 37.74
N VAL A 169 -9.44 -23.48 37.64
CA VAL A 169 -8.29 -24.25 38.09
C VAL A 169 -7.87 -23.75 39.48
N GLN A 170 -7.96 -24.61 40.48
CA GLN A 170 -7.42 -24.29 41.81
C GLN A 170 -5.92 -24.59 41.83
N TRP A 171 -5.15 -23.55 42.14
CA TRP A 171 -3.70 -23.64 42.25
C TRP A 171 -3.29 -23.84 43.72
N GLY A 172 -2.46 -24.82 43.99
CA GLY A 172 -1.80 -24.98 45.26
C GLY A 172 -0.77 -23.87 45.53
N SER A 173 -0.42 -23.67 46.79
CA SER A 173 0.59 -22.67 47.19
C SER A 173 2.01 -22.95 46.62
N ASP A 174 2.25 -24.13 46.15
CA ASP A 174 3.49 -24.59 45.51
C ASP A 174 3.49 -24.46 43.98
N GLY A 175 2.42 -23.90 43.40
CA GLY A 175 2.27 -23.75 41.94
C GLY A 175 1.78 -24.99 41.19
N SER A 176 1.40 -26.07 41.92
CA SER A 176 0.72 -27.24 41.37
C SER A 176 -0.78 -27.00 41.23
N PHE A 177 -1.45 -27.62 40.26
CA PHE A 177 -2.90 -27.58 40.19
C PHE A 177 -3.50 -28.74 41.02
N ILE A 178 -4.59 -28.42 41.74
CA ILE A 178 -5.29 -29.39 42.56
C ILE A 178 -6.42 -29.99 41.72
N LEU A 179 -6.35 -31.32 41.49
CA LEU A 179 -7.46 -32.08 40.96
C LEU A 179 -8.41 -32.44 42.14
N GLU A 180 -9.60 -31.88 42.15
CA GLU A 180 -10.64 -32.36 43.05
C GLU A 180 -11.13 -33.73 42.55
N ASP A 181 -11.04 -34.72 43.43
CA ASP A 181 -11.60 -36.05 43.14
C ASP A 181 -13.14 -35.95 43.23
N PRO A 182 -13.89 -36.22 42.15
CA PRO A 182 -15.35 -36.12 42.16
C PRO A 182 -16.07 -37.12 43.10
N GLY A 183 -15.29 -37.91 43.86
CA GLY A 183 -15.80 -38.96 44.74
C GLY A 183 -16.23 -38.53 46.15
N GLU A 184 -15.86 -37.32 46.67
CA GLU A 184 -16.13 -36.96 48.08
C GLU A 184 -17.37 -36.06 48.32
N ALA A 185 -18.11 -35.66 47.28
CA ALA A 185 -19.29 -34.79 47.44
C ALA A 185 -20.63 -35.53 47.72
N ARG A 186 -20.59 -36.78 48.13
CA ARG A 186 -21.79 -37.53 48.54
C ARG A 186 -21.54 -38.31 49.83
N ARG A 187 -21.58 -37.62 50.97
CA ARG A 187 -22.03 -38.18 52.24
C ARG A 187 -22.70 -37.08 53.06
#